data_a031aba540e21cca59283c85993e2167
#
_entry.id   a031aba540e21cca59283c85993e2167
#
_cell.length_a   1.000
_cell.length_b   1.000
_cell.length_c   1.000
_cell.angle_alpha   90.00
_cell.angle_beta   90.00
_cell.angle_gamma   90.00
#
_symmetry.space_group_name_H-M   'P 1'
#
loop_
_entity.id
_entity.type
_entity.pdbx_description
1 polymer ?
#
loop_
_entity_poly.entity_id
_entity_poly.type
_entity_poly.pdbx_seq_one_letter_code
_entity_poly.pdbx_strand_id
1 'polypeptide(L)'
;EMAKSIHRVFEQNRYLSIQNKNMEEKLEKNKLRQKNVFLFELLTGRYILSDLAKDIPYYEVPFSAKAFFCVLLVSIEESDNDHIHSSPRDRGLFTLLLSELTKKLPVSGPSIVAVETGSREYCLILSEETKEYPLEEFAAEAGKSLLYNMAKNVGMSISIGISASSQGIDTLTSCYRQAQSARDRCFIYGTNRIYSFQIEQISSLSLPYPHDIERKLIAALKGKNREKVFEYTEQFYYTVTNPPMINITIVQHCFLQLFSVIYHCIYECFNTFWGNIPSEQAIYGELLKNQPSEKYFQQLHGFLEFFFDEIKES
;
A
#
# COMPACT_ATOMS: atom_id res chain seq x y z
N GLU A 1 61.95 -17.22 -23.39
CA GLU A 1 61.65 -16.10 -22.44
C GLU A 1 60.61 -15.15 -23.00
N MET A 2 60.75 -14.67 -24.24
CA MET A 2 59.81 -13.72 -24.87
C MET A 2 58.35 -14.24 -24.92
N ALA A 3 58.11 -15.49 -25.29
CA ALA A 3 56.78 -16.08 -25.34
C ALA A 3 56.12 -16.18 -23.95
N LYS A 4 56.86 -16.48 -22.90
CA LYS A 4 56.36 -16.53 -21.52
C LYS A 4 55.99 -15.13 -21.00
N SER A 5 56.76 -14.09 -21.37
CA SER A 5 56.43 -12.70 -21.00
C SER A 5 55.17 -12.21 -21.72
N ILE A 6 54.99 -12.54 -23.01
CA ILE A 6 53.82 -12.17 -23.77
C ILE A 6 52.55 -12.85 -23.16
N HIS A 7 52.65 -14.14 -22.84
CA HIS A 7 51.54 -14.87 -22.23
C HIS A 7 51.17 -14.28 -20.85
N ARG A 8 52.13 -13.90 -20.03
CA ARG A 8 51.91 -13.27 -18.73
C ARG A 8 51.22 -11.93 -18.86
N VAL A 9 51.60 -11.08 -19.82
CA VAL A 9 50.97 -9.78 -20.08
C VAL A 9 49.55 -10.01 -20.59
N PHE A 10 49.29 -11.01 -21.41
CA PHE A 10 47.94 -11.32 -21.91
C PHE A 10 47.03 -11.80 -20.78
N GLU A 11 47.48 -12.63 -19.89
CA GLU A 11 46.74 -13.11 -18.70
C GLU A 11 46.45 -11.93 -17.75
N GLN A 12 47.44 -11.04 -17.54
CA GLN A 12 47.30 -9.90 -16.69
C GLN A 12 46.29 -8.88 -17.25
N ASN A 13 46.31 -8.62 -18.56
CA ASN A 13 45.35 -7.77 -19.23
C ASN A 13 43.90 -8.37 -19.18
N ARG A 14 43.79 -9.67 -19.35
CA ARG A 14 42.50 -10.38 -19.23
C ARG A 14 41.95 -10.27 -17.80
N TYR A 15 42.79 -10.47 -16.80
CA TYR A 15 42.40 -10.32 -15.39
C TYR A 15 41.97 -8.88 -15.06
N LEU A 16 42.72 -7.87 -15.51
CA LEU A 16 42.35 -6.46 -15.33
C LEU A 16 41.07 -6.08 -16.04
N SER A 17 40.82 -6.62 -17.24
CA SER A 17 39.56 -6.41 -17.97
C SER A 17 38.37 -7.01 -17.23
N ILE A 18 38.50 -8.19 -16.65
CA ILE A 18 37.43 -8.82 -15.84
C ILE A 18 37.21 -7.99 -14.55
N GLN A 19 38.27 -7.55 -13.89
CA GLN A 19 38.13 -6.70 -12.69
C GLN A 19 37.46 -5.37 -13.00
N ASN A 20 37.83 -4.70 -14.10
CA ASN A 20 37.22 -3.44 -14.52
C ASN A 20 35.73 -3.63 -14.79
N LYS A 21 35.36 -4.69 -15.52
CA LYS A 21 33.95 -5.00 -15.78
C LYS A 21 33.15 -5.25 -14.49
N ASN A 22 33.71 -6.01 -13.56
CA ASN A 22 33.08 -6.26 -12.26
C ASN A 22 32.94 -4.96 -11.42
N MET A 23 33.90 -4.04 -11.56
CA MET A 23 33.88 -2.76 -10.87
C MET A 23 32.83 -1.83 -11.48
N GLU A 24 32.72 -1.78 -12.80
CA GLU A 24 31.69 -1.03 -13.53
C GLU A 24 30.29 -1.53 -13.15
N GLU A 25 30.03 -2.85 -13.15
CA GLU A 25 28.77 -3.43 -12.73
C GLU A 25 28.42 -3.08 -11.27
N LYS A 26 29.38 -3.06 -10.37
CA LYS A 26 29.18 -2.63 -8.98
C LYS A 26 28.86 -1.15 -8.87
N LEU A 27 29.53 -0.31 -9.65
CA LEU A 27 29.28 1.14 -9.68
C LEU A 27 27.88 1.44 -10.22
N GLU A 28 27.45 0.79 -11.30
CA GLU A 28 26.10 0.93 -11.84
C GLU A 28 25.03 0.49 -10.83
N LYS A 29 25.22 -0.66 -10.18
CA LYS A 29 24.30 -1.12 -9.13
C LYS A 29 24.22 -0.14 -7.96
N ASN A 30 25.34 0.44 -7.54
CA ASN A 30 25.37 1.44 -6.49
C ASN A 30 24.66 2.73 -6.92
N LYS A 31 24.89 3.21 -8.15
CA LYS A 31 24.23 4.41 -8.71
C LYS A 31 22.70 4.19 -8.77
N LEU A 32 22.26 3.02 -9.22
CA LEU A 32 20.84 2.70 -9.25
C LEU A 32 20.22 2.68 -7.84
N ARG A 33 20.92 2.12 -6.86
CA ARG A 33 20.47 2.12 -5.47
C ARG A 33 20.38 3.53 -4.88
N GLN A 34 21.38 4.37 -5.13
CA GLN A 34 21.38 5.77 -4.71
C GLN A 34 20.26 6.56 -5.37
N LYS A 35 20.01 6.33 -6.67
CA LYS A 35 18.86 6.89 -7.40
C LYS A 35 17.54 6.53 -6.73
N ASN A 36 17.36 5.28 -6.33
CA ASN A 36 16.11 4.86 -5.65
C ASN A 36 15.96 5.56 -4.29
N VAL A 37 17.03 5.69 -3.52
CA VAL A 37 17.04 6.44 -2.24
C VAL A 37 16.65 7.90 -2.46
N PHE A 38 17.28 8.56 -3.42
CA PHE A 38 16.99 9.95 -3.79
C PHE A 38 15.52 10.16 -4.15
N LEU A 39 14.96 9.29 -5.00
CA LEU A 39 13.58 9.38 -5.42
C LEU A 39 12.61 9.08 -4.25
N PHE A 40 12.96 8.14 -3.39
CA PHE A 40 12.17 7.84 -2.18
C PHE A 40 12.17 9.01 -1.18
N GLU A 41 13.30 9.68 -1.01
CA GLU A 41 13.39 10.88 -0.17
C GLU A 41 12.55 12.04 -0.73
N LEU A 42 12.52 12.22 -2.06
CA LEU A 42 11.63 13.17 -2.74
C LEU A 42 10.15 12.85 -2.49
N LEU A 43 9.75 11.59 -2.65
CA LEU A 43 8.38 11.13 -2.42
C LEU A 43 7.94 11.34 -0.97
N THR A 44 8.85 11.11 -0.02
CA THR A 44 8.54 11.22 1.43
C THR A 44 8.73 12.62 2.00
N GLY A 45 9.22 13.58 1.21
CA GLY A 45 9.50 14.94 1.63
C GLY A 45 10.71 15.08 2.57
N ARG A 46 11.62 14.11 2.53
CA ARG A 46 12.85 14.13 3.33
C ARG A 46 14.03 14.75 2.59
N TYR A 47 13.89 14.97 1.29
CA TYR A 47 14.94 15.53 0.45
C TYR A 47 15.01 17.05 0.58
N ILE A 48 16.25 17.60 0.59
CA ILE A 48 16.50 19.03 0.65
C ILE A 48 16.48 19.61 -0.77
N LEU A 49 15.44 20.39 -1.10
CA LEU A 49 15.18 20.89 -2.46
C LEU A 49 16.29 21.78 -3.04
N SER A 50 17.21 22.34 -2.21
CA SER A 50 18.34 23.17 -2.70
C SER A 50 19.33 22.41 -3.59
N ASP A 51 19.42 21.09 -3.46
CA ASP A 51 20.40 20.27 -4.16
C ASP A 51 19.85 19.63 -5.45
N LEU A 52 18.55 19.81 -5.74
CA LEU A 52 17.84 19.24 -6.89
C LEU A 52 18.52 19.54 -8.24
N ALA A 53 19.02 20.77 -8.42
CA ALA A 53 19.65 21.19 -9.68
C ALA A 53 20.89 20.35 -10.04
N LYS A 54 21.56 19.76 -9.04
CA LYS A 54 22.72 18.89 -9.20
C LYS A 54 22.31 17.42 -9.32
N ASP A 55 21.35 17.00 -8.51
CA ASP A 55 21.04 15.58 -8.33
C ASP A 55 20.13 15.02 -9.42
N ILE A 56 19.22 15.82 -10.00
CA ILE A 56 18.41 15.40 -11.15
C ILE A 56 19.31 14.97 -12.32
N PRO A 57 20.27 15.79 -12.79
CA PRO A 57 21.20 15.37 -13.84
C PRO A 57 22.13 14.23 -13.42
N TYR A 58 22.61 14.24 -12.16
CA TYR A 58 23.54 13.22 -11.67
C TYR A 58 22.90 11.81 -11.68
N TYR A 59 21.65 11.70 -11.26
CA TYR A 59 20.92 10.43 -11.26
C TYR A 59 20.22 10.14 -12.59
N GLU A 60 20.38 11.00 -13.60
CA GLU A 60 19.76 10.84 -14.92
C GLU A 60 18.27 10.60 -14.82
N VAL A 61 17.58 11.46 -14.05
CA VAL A 61 16.13 11.35 -13.88
C VAL A 61 15.46 12.02 -15.06
N PRO A 62 14.48 11.38 -15.76
CA PRO A 62 13.91 11.85 -17.01
C PRO A 62 12.79 12.88 -16.83
N PHE A 63 12.91 13.78 -15.86
CA PHE A 63 11.95 14.88 -15.66
C PHE A 63 12.65 16.13 -15.10
N SER A 64 12.06 17.29 -15.34
CA SER A 64 12.52 18.56 -14.76
C SER A 64 11.80 18.86 -13.44
N ALA A 65 12.35 19.81 -12.68
CA ALA A 65 11.71 20.27 -11.45
C ALA A 65 10.36 21.00 -11.67
N LYS A 66 10.08 21.43 -12.91
CA LYS A 66 8.85 22.18 -13.27
C LYS A 66 7.80 21.31 -13.97
N ALA A 67 8.09 20.04 -14.19
CA ALA A 67 7.18 19.10 -14.84
C ALA A 67 5.86 18.94 -14.08
N PHE A 68 4.85 18.46 -14.77
CA PHE A 68 3.65 17.93 -14.13
C PHE A 68 3.91 16.50 -13.67
N PHE A 69 3.40 16.16 -12.50
CA PHE A 69 3.58 14.86 -11.87
C PHE A 69 2.24 14.21 -11.54
N CYS A 70 2.17 12.91 -11.75
CA CYS A 70 1.13 12.03 -11.22
C CYS A 70 1.80 10.79 -10.64
N VAL A 71 1.33 10.32 -9.50
CA VAL A 71 1.87 9.15 -8.81
C VAL A 71 0.87 8.00 -8.89
N LEU A 72 1.38 6.84 -9.30
CA LEU A 72 0.68 5.58 -9.27
C LEU A 72 1.38 4.67 -8.26
N LEU A 73 0.70 4.38 -7.16
CA LEU A 73 1.21 3.52 -6.09
C LEU A 73 0.62 2.12 -6.23
N VAL A 74 1.49 1.12 -6.32
CA VAL A 74 1.13 -0.29 -6.49
C VAL A 74 1.49 -1.06 -5.23
N SER A 75 0.52 -1.72 -4.61
CA SER A 75 0.74 -2.64 -3.49
C SER A 75 0.41 -4.06 -3.92
N ILE A 76 1.29 -5.00 -3.62
CA ILE A 76 1.08 -6.43 -3.84
C ILE A 76 0.39 -6.98 -2.60
N GLU A 77 -0.79 -7.57 -2.79
CA GLU A 77 -1.60 -8.12 -1.71
C GLU A 77 -1.09 -9.49 -1.25
N GLU A 78 -1.26 -9.78 0.03
CA GLU A 78 -1.00 -11.11 0.55
C GLU A 78 -2.16 -12.05 0.19
N SER A 79 -1.83 -13.19 -0.39
CA SER A 79 -2.77 -14.29 -0.51
C SER A 79 -2.72 -15.11 0.79
N ASP A 80 -3.88 -15.57 1.28
CA ASP A 80 -3.98 -16.39 2.52
C ASP A 80 -3.16 -17.70 2.44
N ASN A 81 -2.69 -18.07 1.25
CA ASN A 81 -1.82 -19.22 1.00
C ASN A 81 -0.30 -18.88 0.95
N ASP A 82 0.07 -17.60 1.03
CA ASP A 82 1.45 -17.18 0.93
C ASP A 82 2.18 -17.19 2.28
N HIS A 83 2.53 -18.37 2.76
CA HIS A 83 3.69 -18.56 3.66
C HIS A 83 5.04 -18.33 2.94
N ILE A 84 5.01 -17.83 1.71
CA ILE A 84 6.18 -17.56 0.89
C ILE A 84 6.56 -16.10 1.08
N HIS A 85 7.57 -15.89 1.95
CA HIS A 85 8.33 -14.64 2.00
C HIS A 85 8.61 -14.13 0.57
N SER A 86 8.46 -12.81 0.35
CA SER A 86 8.75 -12.14 -0.92
C SER A 86 10.08 -12.67 -1.49
N SER A 87 9.98 -13.60 -2.43
CA SER A 87 11.17 -14.23 -2.97
C SER A 87 11.89 -13.23 -3.88
N PRO A 88 13.22 -13.35 -4.04
CA PRO A 88 13.94 -12.57 -5.06
C PRO A 88 13.32 -12.70 -6.46
N ARG A 89 12.57 -13.77 -6.71
CA ARG A 89 11.84 -14.06 -7.94
C ARG A 89 10.67 -13.10 -8.16
N ASP A 90 9.95 -12.72 -7.11
CA ASP A 90 8.78 -11.83 -7.20
C ASP A 90 9.20 -10.40 -7.53
N ARG A 91 10.33 -9.93 -6.97
CA ARG A 91 10.95 -8.65 -7.33
C ARG A 91 11.42 -8.62 -8.79
N GLY A 92 12.02 -9.72 -9.26
CA GLY A 92 12.43 -9.85 -10.66
C GLY A 92 11.27 -9.80 -11.64
N LEU A 93 10.15 -10.45 -11.31
CA LEU A 93 8.93 -10.44 -12.12
C LEU A 93 8.28 -9.06 -12.16
N PHE A 94 8.22 -8.35 -11.02
CA PHE A 94 7.69 -6.99 -11.01
C PHE A 94 8.55 -6.03 -11.83
N THR A 95 9.87 -6.10 -11.71
CA THR A 95 10.81 -5.31 -12.52
C THR A 95 10.65 -5.59 -14.01
N LEU A 96 10.43 -6.86 -14.40
CA LEU A 96 10.14 -7.25 -15.77
C LEU A 96 8.82 -6.64 -16.26
N LEU A 97 7.76 -6.70 -15.46
CA LEU A 97 6.46 -6.11 -15.82
C LEU A 97 6.53 -4.60 -15.97
N LEU A 98 7.27 -3.91 -15.10
CA LEU A 98 7.54 -2.48 -15.24
C LEU A 98 8.31 -2.18 -16.53
N SER A 99 9.31 -3.00 -16.87
CA SER A 99 10.07 -2.84 -18.12
C SER A 99 9.20 -3.07 -19.36
N GLU A 100 8.24 -3.99 -19.31
CA GLU A 100 7.27 -4.24 -20.38
C GLU A 100 6.27 -3.09 -20.53
N LEU A 101 5.83 -2.49 -19.42
CA LEU A 101 4.98 -1.30 -19.46
C LEU A 101 5.70 -0.13 -20.11
N THR A 102 6.94 0.15 -19.69
CA THR A 102 7.72 1.25 -20.24
C THR A 102 8.00 1.07 -21.73
N LYS A 103 8.15 -0.16 -22.24
CA LYS A 103 8.32 -0.44 -23.67
C LYS A 103 7.06 -0.24 -24.52
N LYS A 104 5.87 -0.37 -23.92
CA LYS A 104 4.59 -0.19 -24.62
C LYS A 104 4.12 1.26 -24.67
N LEU A 105 4.84 2.16 -24.00
CA LEU A 105 4.52 3.57 -24.02
C LEU A 105 4.86 4.20 -25.38
N PRO A 106 4.03 5.12 -25.89
CA PRO A 106 4.36 5.88 -27.05
C PRO A 106 5.64 6.69 -26.82
N VAL A 107 6.50 6.78 -27.82
CA VAL A 107 7.79 7.50 -27.75
C VAL A 107 7.61 8.97 -27.34
N SER A 108 6.41 9.54 -27.54
CA SER A 108 6.01 10.90 -27.18
C SER A 108 5.13 10.96 -25.90
N GLY A 109 5.05 9.89 -25.12
CA GLY A 109 4.24 9.84 -23.89
C GLY A 109 4.97 10.36 -22.65
N PRO A 110 4.26 10.40 -21.49
CA PRO A 110 4.85 10.80 -20.21
C PRO A 110 6.05 9.93 -19.84
N SER A 111 7.05 10.52 -19.19
CA SER A 111 8.15 9.77 -18.63
C SER A 111 7.67 8.99 -17.38
N ILE A 112 8.17 7.76 -17.20
CA ILE A 112 7.86 6.95 -16.03
C ILE A 112 9.15 6.56 -15.31
N VAL A 113 9.16 6.76 -14.00
CA VAL A 113 10.23 6.31 -13.11
C VAL A 113 9.65 5.45 -12.00
N ALA A 114 10.17 4.24 -11.86
CA ALA A 114 9.76 3.31 -10.80
C ALA A 114 10.66 3.45 -9.59
N VAL A 115 10.04 3.45 -8.40
CA VAL A 115 10.71 3.54 -7.10
C VAL A 115 10.17 2.43 -6.19
N GLU A 116 11.04 1.63 -5.62
CA GLU A 116 10.65 0.66 -4.58
C GLU A 116 10.47 1.43 -3.25
N THR A 117 9.24 1.50 -2.74
CA THR A 117 8.88 2.24 -1.52
C THR A 117 8.72 1.33 -0.30
N GLY A 118 8.57 0.04 -0.52
CA GLY A 118 8.44 -0.97 0.53
C GLY A 118 8.69 -2.38 0.00
N SER A 119 8.64 -3.38 0.87
CA SER A 119 8.91 -4.78 0.51
C SER A 119 7.95 -5.34 -0.56
N ARG A 120 6.74 -4.80 -0.62
CA ARG A 120 5.67 -5.17 -1.58
C ARG A 120 4.98 -3.93 -2.17
N GLU A 121 5.65 -2.79 -2.13
CA GLU A 121 5.09 -1.53 -2.56
C GLU A 121 6.04 -0.83 -3.53
N TYR A 122 5.48 -0.38 -4.64
CA TYR A 122 6.19 0.29 -5.70
C TYR A 122 5.45 1.56 -6.12
N CYS A 123 6.20 2.61 -6.31
CA CYS A 123 5.70 3.90 -6.76
C CYS A 123 6.15 4.13 -8.20
N LEU A 124 5.22 4.43 -9.09
CA LEU A 124 5.49 4.91 -10.44
C LEU A 124 5.27 6.41 -10.46
N ILE A 125 6.34 7.17 -10.69
CA ILE A 125 6.29 8.61 -10.91
C ILE A 125 6.11 8.83 -12.40
N LEU A 126 4.94 9.33 -12.78
CA LEU A 126 4.66 9.77 -14.14
C LEU A 126 4.93 11.27 -14.21
N SER A 127 5.60 11.69 -15.27
CA SER A 127 5.93 13.11 -15.46
C SER A 127 5.83 13.54 -16.90
N GLU A 128 5.43 14.80 -17.10
CA GLU A 128 5.33 15.45 -18.38
C GLU A 128 5.69 16.94 -18.28
N GLU A 129 6.44 17.44 -19.27
CA GLU A 129 6.89 18.84 -19.29
C GLU A 129 5.79 19.81 -19.70
N THR A 130 4.85 19.36 -20.53
CA THR A 130 3.72 20.14 -21.04
C THR A 130 2.41 19.50 -20.57
N LYS A 131 1.34 20.24 -20.40
CA LYS A 131 0.04 19.69 -20.00
C LYS A 131 -0.74 19.15 -21.22
N GLU A 132 -0.09 18.45 -22.13
CA GLU A 132 -0.72 17.92 -23.35
C GLU A 132 -1.44 16.60 -23.12
N TYR A 133 -0.96 15.79 -22.15
CA TYR A 133 -1.57 14.50 -21.83
C TYR A 133 -2.25 14.54 -20.45
N PRO A 134 -3.45 13.97 -20.34
CA PRO A 134 -4.11 13.79 -19.05
C PRO A 134 -3.39 12.67 -18.27
N LEU A 135 -2.42 13.04 -17.41
CA LEU A 135 -1.59 12.08 -16.65
C LEU A 135 -2.40 11.08 -15.84
N GLU A 136 -3.55 11.50 -15.30
CA GLU A 136 -4.44 10.64 -14.51
C GLU A 136 -5.09 9.55 -15.38
N GLU A 137 -5.51 9.87 -16.59
CA GLU A 137 -6.09 8.90 -17.53
C GLU A 137 -5.02 7.91 -17.98
N PHE A 138 -3.84 8.42 -18.29
CA PHE A 138 -2.69 7.59 -18.63
C PHE A 138 -2.30 6.66 -17.46
N ALA A 139 -2.28 7.17 -16.23
CA ALA A 139 -2.03 6.37 -15.03
C ALA A 139 -3.10 5.28 -14.85
N ALA A 140 -4.37 5.59 -15.11
CA ALA A 140 -5.46 4.63 -15.02
C ALA A 140 -5.34 3.51 -16.07
N GLU A 141 -4.95 3.84 -17.31
CA GLU A 141 -4.71 2.84 -18.36
C GLU A 141 -3.49 1.95 -18.05
N ALA A 142 -2.40 2.56 -17.59
CA ALA A 142 -1.22 1.84 -17.14
C ALA A 142 -1.58 0.91 -15.97
N GLY A 143 -2.38 1.39 -15.02
CA GLY A 143 -2.89 0.61 -13.89
C GLY A 143 -3.74 -0.59 -14.34
N LYS A 144 -4.66 -0.41 -15.29
CA LYS A 144 -5.47 -1.52 -15.87
C LYS A 144 -4.58 -2.58 -16.50
N SER A 145 -3.56 -2.15 -17.24
CA SER A 145 -2.60 -3.06 -17.87
C SER A 145 -1.79 -3.83 -16.82
N LEU A 146 -1.37 -3.17 -15.74
CA LEU A 146 -0.69 -3.82 -14.61
C LEU A 146 -1.58 -4.86 -13.94
N LEU A 147 -2.81 -4.50 -13.55
CA LEU A 147 -3.77 -5.43 -12.95
C LEU A 147 -3.94 -6.69 -13.79
N TYR A 148 -4.21 -6.51 -15.08
CA TYR A 148 -4.41 -7.64 -15.99
C TYR A 148 -3.18 -8.54 -16.09
N ASN A 149 -2.00 -7.94 -16.24
CA ASN A 149 -0.75 -8.70 -16.41
C ASN A 149 -0.33 -9.42 -15.12
N MET A 150 -0.53 -8.78 -13.95
CA MET A 150 -0.23 -9.40 -12.66
C MET A 150 -1.14 -10.60 -12.39
N ALA A 151 -2.45 -10.43 -12.58
CA ALA A 151 -3.39 -11.53 -12.39
C ALA A 151 -3.14 -12.69 -13.36
N LYS A 152 -2.91 -12.40 -14.67
CA LYS A 152 -2.79 -13.42 -15.71
C LYS A 152 -1.44 -14.13 -15.73
N ASN A 153 -0.35 -13.38 -15.59
CA ASN A 153 1.01 -13.90 -15.83
C ASN A 153 1.73 -14.32 -14.55
N VAL A 154 1.32 -13.76 -13.41
CA VAL A 154 2.00 -13.97 -12.11
C VAL A 154 1.07 -14.62 -11.09
N GLY A 155 -0.25 -14.50 -11.27
CA GLY A 155 -1.24 -15.00 -10.31
C GLY A 155 -1.29 -14.17 -9.02
N MET A 156 -0.80 -12.93 -9.04
CA MET A 156 -0.77 -12.05 -7.89
C MET A 156 -1.88 -11.00 -7.96
N SER A 157 -2.50 -10.71 -6.82
CA SER A 157 -3.43 -9.59 -6.65
C SER A 157 -2.66 -8.33 -6.28
N ILE A 158 -3.02 -7.21 -6.90
CA ILE A 158 -2.44 -5.90 -6.60
C ILE A 158 -3.53 -4.86 -6.39
N SER A 159 -3.28 -3.88 -5.53
CA SER A 159 -4.12 -2.70 -5.39
C SER A 159 -3.34 -1.47 -5.83
N ILE A 160 -4.01 -0.57 -6.55
CA ILE A 160 -3.38 0.60 -7.16
C ILE A 160 -4.08 1.87 -6.68
N GLY A 161 -3.29 2.82 -6.18
CA GLY A 161 -3.74 4.19 -5.88
C GLY A 161 -3.15 5.18 -6.86
N ILE A 162 -3.97 6.11 -7.39
CA ILE A 162 -3.54 7.14 -8.35
C ILE A 162 -3.79 8.51 -7.72
N SER A 163 -2.79 9.39 -7.75
CA SER A 163 -2.92 10.78 -7.30
C SER A 163 -3.61 11.66 -8.35
N ALA A 164 -4.03 12.85 -7.95
CA ALA A 164 -4.24 13.93 -8.91
C ALA A 164 -2.89 14.38 -9.49
N SER A 165 -2.92 14.99 -10.71
CA SER A 165 -1.74 15.61 -11.29
C SER A 165 -1.48 16.99 -10.69
N SER A 166 -0.21 17.31 -10.47
CA SER A 166 0.22 18.60 -9.92
C SER A 166 1.52 19.04 -10.56
N GLN A 167 1.72 20.36 -10.68
CA GLN A 167 2.93 20.93 -11.28
C GLN A 167 3.98 21.24 -10.20
N GLY A 168 5.22 20.90 -10.51
CA GLY A 168 6.39 21.18 -9.69
C GLY A 168 6.79 20.01 -8.79
N ILE A 169 8.09 19.82 -8.65
CA ILE A 169 8.67 18.70 -7.89
C ILE A 169 8.35 18.77 -6.38
N ASP A 170 8.09 19.95 -5.86
CA ASP A 170 7.64 20.20 -4.49
C ASP A 170 6.27 19.59 -4.19
N THR A 171 5.45 19.37 -5.24
CA THR A 171 4.14 18.73 -5.09
C THR A 171 4.22 17.20 -5.05
N LEU A 172 5.37 16.61 -5.38
CA LEU A 172 5.53 15.15 -5.50
C LEU A 172 5.21 14.41 -4.20
N THR A 173 5.59 14.98 -3.06
CA THR A 173 5.23 14.43 -1.73
C THR A 173 3.72 14.43 -1.52
N SER A 174 3.02 15.47 -1.96
CA SER A 174 1.56 15.53 -1.89
C SER A 174 0.92 14.50 -2.81
N CYS A 175 1.40 14.35 -4.04
CA CYS A 175 0.94 13.32 -4.98
C CYS A 175 1.13 11.91 -4.40
N TYR A 176 2.27 11.64 -3.79
CA TYR A 176 2.53 10.34 -3.15
C TYR A 176 1.53 10.06 -2.01
N ARG A 177 1.29 11.02 -1.12
CA ARG A 177 0.29 10.88 -0.05
C ARG A 177 -1.14 10.70 -0.57
N GLN A 178 -1.50 11.39 -1.65
CA GLN A 178 -2.79 11.21 -2.31
C GLN A 178 -2.93 9.80 -2.89
N ALA A 179 -1.90 9.29 -3.54
CA ALA A 179 -1.89 7.92 -4.07
C ALA A 179 -1.97 6.87 -2.94
N GLN A 180 -1.30 7.10 -1.80
CA GLN A 180 -1.43 6.25 -0.61
C GLN A 180 -2.87 6.25 -0.09
N SER A 181 -3.46 7.43 0.10
CA SER A 181 -4.84 7.56 0.56
C SER A 181 -5.84 6.90 -0.40
N ALA A 182 -5.62 7.05 -1.71
CA ALA A 182 -6.44 6.37 -2.72
C ALA A 182 -6.28 4.84 -2.64
N ARG A 183 -5.04 4.32 -2.55
CA ARG A 183 -4.75 2.90 -2.43
C ARG A 183 -5.37 2.29 -1.17
N ASP A 184 -5.31 3.00 -0.04
CA ASP A 184 -5.86 2.52 1.24
C ASP A 184 -7.36 2.25 1.21
N ARG A 185 -8.07 2.76 0.19
CA ARG A 185 -9.48 2.40 -0.08
C ARG A 185 -9.66 0.91 -0.39
N CYS A 186 -8.60 0.20 -0.77
CA CYS A 186 -8.65 -1.26 -0.95
C CYS A 186 -9.06 -2.00 0.33
N PHE A 187 -8.75 -1.46 1.51
CA PHE A 187 -9.15 -2.03 2.80
C PHE A 187 -10.65 -1.95 3.06
N ILE A 188 -11.37 -1.08 2.33
CA ILE A 188 -12.82 -0.89 2.48
C ILE A 188 -13.57 -1.53 1.32
N TYR A 189 -13.11 -1.29 0.10
CA TYR A 189 -13.83 -1.67 -1.12
C TYR A 189 -13.27 -2.91 -1.81
N GLY A 190 -12.28 -3.57 -1.21
CA GLY A 190 -11.64 -4.80 -1.69
C GLY A 190 -10.38 -4.56 -2.49
N THR A 191 -9.61 -5.62 -2.63
CA THR A 191 -8.33 -5.63 -3.36
C THR A 191 -8.53 -5.82 -4.88
N ASN A 192 -7.43 -5.86 -5.62
CA ASN A 192 -7.40 -6.07 -7.08
C ASN A 192 -8.14 -5.00 -7.88
N ARG A 193 -8.01 -3.74 -7.47
CA ARG A 193 -8.68 -2.59 -8.07
C ARG A 193 -7.78 -1.37 -8.17
N ILE A 194 -8.23 -0.40 -8.98
CA ILE A 194 -7.62 0.92 -9.09
C ILE A 194 -8.50 1.93 -8.35
N TYR A 195 -7.86 2.74 -7.54
CA TYR A 195 -8.48 3.82 -6.78
C TYR A 195 -7.83 5.14 -7.17
N SER A 196 -8.59 6.06 -7.73
CA SER A 196 -8.11 7.40 -8.04
C SER A 196 -8.41 8.35 -6.89
N PHE A 197 -7.47 9.24 -6.60
CA PHE A 197 -7.68 10.32 -5.65
C PHE A 197 -8.66 11.32 -6.26
N GLN A 198 -9.77 11.57 -5.57
CA GLN A 198 -10.73 12.59 -5.94
C GLN A 198 -10.56 13.75 -4.98
N ILE A 199 -10.40 14.96 -5.53
CA ILE A 199 -10.45 16.20 -4.76
C ILE A 199 -11.93 16.50 -4.48
N GLU A 200 -12.62 15.58 -3.83
CA GLU A 200 -13.86 15.94 -3.17
C GLU A 200 -13.47 16.65 -1.88
N GLN A 201 -14.13 17.78 -1.61
CA GLN A 201 -13.90 18.61 -0.45
C GLN A 201 -13.67 17.70 0.77
N ILE A 202 -12.43 17.67 1.25
CA ILE A 202 -12.11 17.19 2.58
C ILE A 202 -12.71 18.26 3.52
N SER A 203 -14.04 18.35 3.52
CA SER A 203 -14.72 18.81 4.71
C SER A 203 -14.26 17.83 5.77
N SER A 204 -13.70 18.34 6.84
CA SER A 204 -13.28 17.65 8.06
C SER A 204 -14.49 16.87 8.65
N LEU A 205 -14.94 15.85 7.93
CA LEU A 205 -15.87 14.86 8.42
C LEU A 205 -15.06 13.93 9.31
N SER A 206 -14.85 14.39 10.54
CA SER A 206 -14.79 13.46 11.64
C SER A 206 -16.09 12.66 11.53
N LEU A 207 -16.01 11.42 11.05
CA LEU A 207 -17.17 10.52 11.14
C LEU A 207 -17.53 10.47 12.63
N PRO A 208 -18.68 10.96 13.06
CA PRO A 208 -19.04 10.82 14.45
C PRO A 208 -19.18 9.31 14.69
N TYR A 209 -18.46 8.83 15.68
CA TYR A 209 -18.62 7.45 16.13
C TYR A 209 -20.11 7.15 16.39
N PRO A 210 -20.68 6.03 15.91
CA PRO A 210 -22.12 5.76 15.98
C PRO A 210 -22.57 5.34 17.38
N HIS A 211 -22.49 6.22 18.35
CA HIS A 211 -22.87 5.99 19.76
C HIS A 211 -24.29 5.47 19.94
N ASP A 212 -25.22 5.85 19.06
CA ASP A 212 -26.61 5.38 19.17
C ASP A 212 -26.73 3.89 18.85
N ILE A 213 -25.97 3.40 17.87
CA ILE A 213 -25.91 1.99 17.50
C ILE A 213 -25.19 1.20 18.61
N GLU A 214 -24.07 1.71 19.10
CA GLU A 214 -23.34 1.11 20.23
C GLU A 214 -24.27 0.92 21.45
N ARG A 215 -25.00 1.95 21.86
CA ARG A 215 -25.93 1.87 23.00
C ARG A 215 -26.99 0.79 22.80
N LYS A 216 -27.57 0.70 21.61
CA LYS A 216 -28.56 -0.35 21.27
C LYS A 216 -27.96 -1.74 21.31
N LEU A 217 -26.74 -1.89 20.75
CA LEU A 217 -26.00 -3.14 20.75
C LEU A 217 -25.70 -3.60 22.18
N ILE A 218 -25.19 -2.72 23.04
CA ILE A 218 -24.89 -3.03 24.45
C ILE A 218 -26.17 -3.38 25.23
N ALA A 219 -27.27 -2.66 24.98
CA ALA A 219 -28.55 -3.02 25.59
C ALA A 219 -29.05 -4.40 25.18
N ALA A 220 -28.93 -4.74 23.89
CA ALA A 220 -29.26 -6.06 23.35
C ALA A 220 -28.33 -7.16 23.92
N LEU A 221 -27.04 -6.88 24.08
CA LEU A 221 -26.05 -7.78 24.67
C LEU A 221 -26.39 -8.10 26.15
N LYS A 222 -26.68 -7.08 26.95
CA LYS A 222 -27.13 -7.23 28.36
C LYS A 222 -28.44 -8.04 28.45
N GLY A 223 -29.34 -7.85 27.47
CA GLY A 223 -30.59 -8.60 27.37
C GLY A 223 -30.43 -10.01 26.77
N LYS A 224 -29.23 -10.46 26.48
CA LYS A 224 -28.94 -11.76 25.80
C LYS A 224 -29.71 -11.96 24.49
N ASN A 225 -30.06 -10.90 23.79
CA ASN A 225 -30.80 -10.96 22.54
C ASN A 225 -29.80 -11.10 21.36
N ARG A 226 -29.47 -12.36 21.03
CA ARG A 226 -28.53 -12.70 19.95
C ARG A 226 -28.87 -12.03 18.64
N GLU A 227 -30.11 -12.11 18.17
CA GLU A 227 -30.54 -11.59 16.89
C GLU A 227 -30.32 -10.08 16.77
N LYS A 228 -30.71 -9.31 17.78
CA LYS A 228 -30.49 -7.85 17.80
C LYS A 228 -29.03 -7.46 17.92
N VAL A 229 -28.20 -8.24 18.61
CA VAL A 229 -26.77 -7.96 18.72
C VAL A 229 -26.14 -8.04 17.33
N PHE A 230 -26.42 -9.08 16.55
CA PHE A 230 -25.90 -9.22 15.19
C PHE A 230 -26.47 -8.17 14.23
N GLU A 231 -27.76 -7.86 14.32
CA GLU A 231 -28.38 -6.78 13.54
C GLU A 231 -27.68 -5.43 13.78
N TYR A 232 -27.42 -5.05 15.05
CA TYR A 232 -26.75 -3.80 15.36
C TYR A 232 -25.25 -3.81 15.02
N THR A 233 -24.60 -4.96 15.05
CA THR A 233 -23.22 -5.12 14.58
C THR A 233 -23.11 -4.87 13.07
N GLU A 234 -24.05 -5.40 12.29
CA GLU A 234 -24.14 -5.11 10.85
C GLU A 234 -24.45 -3.64 10.58
N GLN A 235 -25.41 -3.05 11.29
CA GLN A 235 -25.70 -1.62 11.16
C GLN A 235 -24.49 -0.76 11.47
N PHE A 236 -23.72 -1.11 12.51
CA PHE A 236 -22.47 -0.43 12.84
C PHE A 236 -21.47 -0.52 11.70
N TYR A 237 -21.24 -1.74 11.18
CA TYR A 237 -20.34 -1.96 10.04
C TYR A 237 -20.70 -1.08 8.85
N TYR A 238 -21.96 -1.12 8.40
CA TYR A 238 -22.42 -0.30 7.28
C TYR A 238 -22.29 1.20 7.56
N THR A 239 -22.55 1.64 8.78
CA THR A 239 -22.46 3.05 9.14
C THR A 239 -21.01 3.56 9.08
N VAL A 240 -20.04 2.76 9.52
CA VAL A 240 -18.63 3.18 9.53
C VAL A 240 -17.91 2.93 8.20
N THR A 241 -18.48 2.11 7.29
CA THR A 241 -17.84 1.79 6.00
C THR A 241 -18.51 2.42 4.79
N ASN A 242 -19.71 2.99 4.93
CA ASN A 242 -20.51 3.49 3.81
C ASN A 242 -20.26 4.93 3.35
N PRO A 243 -19.68 5.86 4.14
CA PRO A 243 -19.38 7.18 3.61
C PRO A 243 -18.31 7.13 2.50
N PRO A 244 -18.46 7.92 1.42
CA PRO A 244 -17.62 7.83 0.22
C PRO A 244 -16.15 8.21 0.41
N MET A 245 -15.77 8.74 1.60
CA MET A 245 -14.41 9.19 1.89
C MET A 245 -13.95 8.78 3.29
N ILE A 246 -13.83 7.48 3.53
CA ILE A 246 -13.38 6.99 4.83
C ILE A 246 -11.87 6.72 4.79
N ASN A 247 -11.19 7.24 5.83
CA ASN A 247 -9.85 6.82 6.18
C ASN A 247 -9.95 5.47 6.93
N ILE A 248 -9.24 4.45 6.46
CA ILE A 248 -9.19 3.13 7.10
C ILE A 248 -8.81 3.21 8.58
N THR A 249 -7.96 4.16 8.96
CA THR A 249 -7.58 4.39 10.36
C THR A 249 -8.78 4.76 11.22
N ILE A 250 -9.73 5.55 10.69
CA ILE A 250 -10.97 5.92 11.41
C ILE A 250 -11.84 4.69 11.57
N VAL A 251 -11.99 3.87 10.53
CA VAL A 251 -12.75 2.60 10.60
C VAL A 251 -12.14 1.68 11.65
N GLN A 252 -10.83 1.50 11.62
CA GLN A 252 -10.09 0.70 12.60
C GLN A 252 -10.32 1.19 14.03
N HIS A 253 -10.22 2.51 14.26
CA HIS A 253 -10.49 3.11 15.58
C HIS A 253 -11.94 2.88 16.03
N CYS A 254 -12.92 2.97 15.12
CA CYS A 254 -14.32 2.68 15.44
C CYS A 254 -14.51 1.23 15.89
N PHE A 255 -13.88 0.27 15.19
CA PHE A 255 -13.95 -1.14 15.59
C PHE A 255 -13.22 -1.42 16.90
N LEU A 256 -12.04 -0.83 17.12
CA LEU A 256 -11.32 -0.94 18.39
C LEU A 256 -12.15 -0.42 19.56
N GLN A 257 -12.78 0.74 19.42
CA GLN A 257 -13.64 1.33 20.44
C GLN A 257 -14.86 0.46 20.72
N LEU A 258 -15.57 0.01 19.67
CA LEU A 258 -16.74 -0.87 19.83
C LEU A 258 -16.36 -2.17 20.50
N PHE A 259 -15.26 -2.79 20.10
CA PHE A 259 -14.77 -4.02 20.70
C PHE A 259 -14.45 -3.84 22.19
N SER A 260 -13.77 -2.75 22.55
CA SER A 260 -13.47 -2.42 23.96
C SER A 260 -14.74 -2.34 24.82
N VAL A 261 -15.76 -1.64 24.32
CA VAL A 261 -17.03 -1.46 25.03
C VAL A 261 -17.77 -2.80 25.19
N ILE A 262 -17.78 -3.63 24.13
CA ILE A 262 -18.39 -4.98 24.17
C ILE A 262 -17.64 -5.86 25.16
N TYR A 263 -16.31 -5.90 25.09
CA TYR A 263 -15.48 -6.71 25.97
C TYR A 263 -15.70 -6.35 27.44
N HIS A 264 -15.70 -5.07 27.77
CA HIS A 264 -15.97 -4.60 29.14
C HIS A 264 -17.40 -4.92 29.59
N CYS A 265 -18.38 -4.78 28.72
CA CYS A 265 -19.78 -5.15 29.04
C CYS A 265 -19.90 -6.64 29.37
N ILE A 266 -19.26 -7.51 28.58
CA ILE A 266 -19.21 -8.95 28.83
C ILE A 266 -18.51 -9.22 30.16
N TYR A 267 -17.38 -8.56 30.41
CA TYR A 267 -16.62 -8.68 31.67
C TYR A 267 -17.46 -8.35 32.89
N GLU A 268 -18.14 -7.22 32.88
CA GLU A 268 -18.94 -6.75 34.02
C GLU A 268 -20.22 -7.57 34.26
N CYS A 269 -20.89 -7.97 33.17
CA CYS A 269 -22.22 -8.57 33.26
C CYS A 269 -22.19 -10.09 33.37
N PHE A 270 -21.10 -10.76 32.94
CA PHE A 270 -21.04 -12.21 32.73
C PHE A 270 -19.76 -12.82 33.35
N ASN A 271 -19.36 -12.37 34.53
CA ASN A 271 -18.09 -12.62 35.21
C ASN A 271 -17.68 -14.12 35.43
N THR A 272 -18.54 -15.06 35.09
CA THR A 272 -18.32 -16.51 35.27
C THR A 272 -17.66 -17.21 34.06
N PHE A 273 -17.43 -16.51 32.93
CA PHE A 273 -17.05 -17.12 31.65
C PHE A 273 -15.58 -16.98 31.25
N TRP A 274 -14.72 -16.46 32.10
CA TRP A 274 -13.36 -16.02 31.74
C TRP A 274 -12.37 -17.10 31.34
N GLY A 275 -12.65 -18.37 31.54
CA GLY A 275 -11.68 -19.43 31.28
C GLY A 275 -11.34 -19.66 29.80
N ASN A 276 -12.28 -19.36 28.91
CA ASN A 276 -12.16 -19.67 27.47
C ASN A 276 -12.14 -18.43 26.55
N ILE A 277 -12.39 -17.22 27.09
CA ILE A 277 -12.41 -16.00 26.27
C ILE A 277 -10.98 -15.58 25.90
N PRO A 278 -10.69 -15.31 24.61
CA PRO A 278 -9.40 -14.79 24.20
C PRO A 278 -9.03 -13.53 24.98
N SER A 279 -7.77 -13.40 25.36
CA SER A 279 -7.32 -12.21 26.10
C SER A 279 -7.54 -10.95 25.27
N GLU A 280 -7.87 -9.85 25.92
CA GLU A 280 -8.03 -8.54 25.29
C GLU A 280 -6.82 -8.20 24.42
N GLN A 281 -5.59 -8.49 24.88
CA GLN A 281 -4.36 -8.26 24.14
C GLN A 281 -4.27 -9.05 22.82
N ALA A 282 -4.76 -10.29 22.80
CA ALA A 282 -4.74 -11.11 21.58
C ALA A 282 -5.67 -10.52 20.50
N ILE A 283 -6.85 -10.07 20.92
CA ILE A 283 -7.83 -9.49 19.99
C ILE A 283 -7.39 -8.12 19.50
N TYR A 284 -6.88 -7.25 20.38
CA TYR A 284 -6.30 -5.97 19.96
C TYR A 284 -5.11 -6.16 19.03
N GLY A 285 -4.27 -7.16 19.26
CA GLY A 285 -3.15 -7.48 18.38
C GLY A 285 -3.59 -7.78 16.92
N GLU A 286 -4.74 -8.43 16.77
CA GLU A 286 -5.33 -8.67 15.44
C GLU A 286 -6.02 -7.43 14.85
N LEU A 287 -6.79 -6.70 15.66
CA LEU A 287 -7.49 -5.48 15.22
C LEU A 287 -6.53 -4.32 14.87
N LEU A 288 -5.32 -4.30 15.42
CA LEU A 288 -4.31 -3.30 15.10
C LEU A 288 -3.57 -3.56 13.78
N LYS A 289 -3.74 -4.75 13.19
CA LYS A 289 -3.19 -5.03 11.85
C LYS A 289 -3.95 -4.26 10.78
N ASN A 290 -3.24 -3.72 9.81
CA ASN A 290 -3.85 -3.15 8.62
C ASN A 290 -4.46 -4.29 7.78
N GLN A 291 -5.77 -4.38 7.78
CA GLN A 291 -6.51 -5.43 7.10
C GLN A 291 -7.82 -4.87 6.50
N PRO A 292 -8.46 -5.57 5.56
CA PRO A 292 -9.77 -5.16 5.03
C PRO A 292 -10.80 -4.96 6.14
N SER A 293 -11.67 -3.97 5.99
CA SER A 293 -12.72 -3.65 6.99
C SER A 293 -13.63 -4.84 7.27
N GLU A 294 -13.85 -5.69 6.28
CA GLU A 294 -14.60 -6.93 6.41
C GLU A 294 -13.95 -7.90 7.43
N LYS A 295 -12.62 -7.94 7.52
CA LYS A 295 -11.94 -8.77 8.52
C LYS A 295 -12.17 -8.27 9.94
N TYR A 296 -12.22 -6.96 10.17
CA TYR A 296 -12.61 -6.40 11.47
C TYR A 296 -14.04 -6.83 11.86
N PHE A 297 -14.95 -6.76 10.90
CA PHE A 297 -16.33 -7.21 11.10
C PHE A 297 -16.40 -8.71 11.41
N GLN A 298 -15.71 -9.55 10.64
CA GLN A 298 -15.66 -11.00 10.84
C GLN A 298 -15.08 -11.38 12.21
N GLN A 299 -14.02 -10.68 12.66
CA GLN A 299 -13.43 -10.91 13.98
C GLN A 299 -14.37 -10.55 15.11
N LEU A 300 -15.06 -9.40 15.02
CA LEU A 300 -16.07 -9.01 15.99
C LEU A 300 -17.25 -9.97 16.01
N HIS A 301 -17.73 -10.37 14.83
CA HIS A 301 -18.82 -11.32 14.67
C HIS A 301 -18.47 -12.68 15.27
N GLY A 302 -17.30 -13.23 14.96
CA GLY A 302 -16.81 -14.49 15.51
C GLY A 302 -16.65 -14.45 17.03
N PHE A 303 -16.18 -13.32 17.59
CA PHE A 303 -16.11 -13.13 19.02
C PHE A 303 -17.49 -13.14 19.68
N LEU A 304 -18.48 -12.48 19.09
CA LEU A 304 -19.86 -12.46 19.59
C LEU A 304 -20.54 -13.84 19.46
N GLU A 305 -20.28 -14.58 18.37
CA GLU A 305 -20.77 -15.96 18.23
C GLU A 305 -20.24 -16.85 19.33
N PHE A 306 -18.93 -16.84 19.53
CA PHE A 306 -18.27 -17.59 20.60
C PHE A 306 -18.90 -17.26 21.98
N PHE A 307 -19.09 -15.98 22.27
CA PHE A 307 -19.72 -15.54 23.52
C PHE A 307 -21.15 -16.10 23.68
N PHE A 308 -21.98 -16.04 22.64
CA PHE A 308 -23.36 -16.54 22.73
C PHE A 308 -23.46 -18.06 22.81
N ASP A 309 -22.51 -18.78 22.24
CA ASP A 309 -22.48 -20.24 22.31
C ASP A 309 -22.06 -20.70 23.73
N GLU A 310 -21.08 -20.04 24.34
CA GLU A 310 -20.68 -20.29 25.75
C GLU A 310 -21.82 -20.01 26.74
N ILE A 311 -22.64 -18.96 26.54
CA ILE A 311 -23.79 -18.65 27.41
C ILE A 311 -24.91 -19.71 27.33
N LYS A 312 -25.05 -20.41 26.19
CA LYS A 312 -26.10 -21.46 26.04
C LYS A 312 -25.74 -22.72 26.80
N GLU A 313 -24.45 -23.00 27.00
CA GLU A 313 -23.98 -24.20 27.67
C GLU A 313 -23.96 -24.06 29.21
N SER A 314 -24.22 -22.85 29.72
CA SER A 314 -24.29 -22.53 31.16
C SER A 314 -25.70 -22.32 31.65
#